data_4f495102f0ab990626eaa51e4f6c78c1
#
_entry.id   4f495102f0ab990626eaa51e4f6c78c1
#
_cell.length_a   1.000
_cell.length_b   1.000
_cell.length_c   1.000
_cell.angle_alpha   90.00
_cell.angle_beta   90.00
_cell.angle_gamma   90.00
#
_symmetry.space_group_name_H-M   'P 1'
#
loop_
_entity.id
_entity.type
_entity.pdbx_description
1 polymer ?
#
loop_
_entity_poly.entity_id
_entity_poly.type
_entity_poly.pdbx_seq_one_letter_code
_entity_poly.pdbx_strand_id
1 'polypeptide(L)'
;LKKLKDEGLLSGFEVRNLVVPNPVLPSFYCMPKTHKEGNKVRPVVANVNTPISKICDYLVKKFRTLKRPYSMSVKNSFETAERLAKETLTNEEVVVSFDVEALYPSVPVEEAYVLFSEWIDEQDISDVDAKLLVRLMRIVLDQRWLDYDGKVYRQKEGLFIGNAVSPILAEIFMGNIESKIKTSDWLPR
;
A
#
# COMPACT_ATOMS: atom_id res chain seq x y z
N LEU A 1 -5.00 -18.66 8.31
CA LEU A 1 -4.10 -19.56 7.57
C LEU A 1 -4.60 -21.01 7.56
N LYS A 2 -5.11 -21.54 8.69
CA LYS A 2 -5.66 -22.92 8.73
C LYS A 2 -6.75 -23.10 7.67
N LYS A 3 -7.71 -22.19 7.58
CA LYS A 3 -8.78 -22.23 6.57
C LYS A 3 -8.25 -22.24 5.13
N LEU A 4 -7.19 -21.47 4.83
CA LEU A 4 -6.56 -21.47 3.50
C LEU A 4 -5.89 -22.83 3.18
N LYS A 5 -5.34 -23.48 4.18
CA LYS A 5 -4.81 -24.85 4.02
C LYS A 5 -5.94 -25.86 3.76
N ASP A 6 -7.02 -25.80 4.51
CA ASP A 6 -8.16 -26.71 4.37
C ASP A 6 -8.85 -26.56 3.00
N GLU A 7 -8.80 -25.34 2.41
CA GLU A 7 -9.26 -25.02 1.06
C GLU A 7 -8.22 -25.40 -0.04
N GLY A 8 -7.06 -25.92 0.31
CA GLY A 8 -6.01 -26.32 -0.64
C GLY A 8 -5.20 -25.15 -1.25
N LEU A 9 -5.39 -23.92 -0.76
CA LEU A 9 -4.66 -22.73 -1.22
C LEU A 9 -3.25 -22.62 -0.64
N LEU A 10 -2.97 -23.28 0.47
CA LEU A 10 -1.67 -23.34 1.11
C LEU A 10 -1.34 -24.78 1.52
N SER A 11 -0.13 -25.23 1.28
CA SER A 11 0.41 -26.45 1.85
C SER A 11 0.69 -26.30 3.35
N GLY A 12 0.82 -27.42 4.05
CA GLY A 12 1.21 -27.39 5.47
C GLY A 12 2.61 -26.79 5.69
N PHE A 13 3.51 -26.91 4.72
CA PHE A 13 4.84 -26.28 4.76
C PHE A 13 4.74 -24.74 4.64
N GLU A 14 3.96 -24.23 3.70
CA GLU A 14 3.75 -22.79 3.54
C GLU A 14 3.09 -22.16 4.76
N VAL A 15 2.09 -22.81 5.35
CA VAL A 15 1.48 -22.32 6.60
C VAL A 15 2.53 -22.19 7.70
N ARG A 16 3.41 -23.19 7.90
CA ARG A 16 4.49 -23.09 8.91
C ARG A 16 5.44 -21.94 8.64
N ASN A 17 5.74 -21.65 7.37
CA ASN A 17 6.61 -20.54 6.98
C ASN A 17 5.95 -19.16 7.18
N LEU A 18 4.63 -19.07 7.06
CA LEU A 18 3.87 -17.82 7.24
C LEU A 18 3.49 -17.53 8.69
N VAL A 19 3.59 -18.53 9.57
CA VAL A 19 3.33 -18.33 11.02
C VAL A 19 4.57 -17.77 11.70
N VAL A 20 4.38 -16.75 12.50
CA VAL A 20 5.41 -16.16 13.37
C VAL A 20 5.33 -16.88 14.74
N PRO A 21 6.39 -17.50 15.23
CA PRO A 21 6.41 -18.04 16.59
C PRO A 21 6.48 -16.89 17.60
N ASN A 22 5.65 -16.95 18.65
CA ASN A 22 5.59 -15.94 19.73
C ASN A 22 5.44 -14.49 19.19
N PRO A 23 4.39 -14.20 18.40
CA PRO A 23 4.22 -12.88 17.81
C PRO A 23 3.88 -11.85 18.88
N VAL A 24 4.27 -10.60 18.60
CA VAL A 24 3.92 -9.42 19.41
C VAL A 24 2.93 -8.53 18.66
N LEU A 25 2.19 -7.68 19.38
CA LEU A 25 1.42 -6.64 18.73
C LEU A 25 2.35 -5.61 18.06
N PRO A 26 1.93 -5.02 16.93
CA PRO A 26 2.66 -3.91 16.34
C PRO A 26 2.80 -2.76 17.33
N SER A 27 4.01 -2.24 17.50
CA SER A 27 4.27 -1.09 18.39
C SER A 27 4.03 0.22 17.67
N PHE A 28 3.31 1.13 18.30
CA PHE A 28 3.09 2.48 17.79
C PHE A 28 4.11 3.45 18.39
N TYR A 29 4.67 4.31 17.53
CA TYR A 29 5.51 5.42 17.94
C TYR A 29 5.40 6.59 16.96
N CYS A 30 5.85 7.77 17.38
CA CYS A 30 5.85 8.96 16.57
C CYS A 30 7.28 9.39 16.19
N MET A 31 7.48 9.74 14.92
CA MET A 31 8.71 10.35 14.44
C MET A 31 8.51 11.84 14.18
N PRO A 32 9.32 12.75 14.74
CA PRO A 32 9.20 14.16 14.44
C PRO A 32 9.55 14.46 12.97
N LYS A 33 8.80 15.38 12.35
CA LYS A 33 9.09 15.92 11.01
C LYS A 33 9.97 17.17 11.19
N THR A 34 11.26 16.98 11.31
CA THR A 34 12.24 18.05 11.61
C THR A 34 12.30 19.17 10.57
N HIS A 35 11.81 18.90 9.36
CA HIS A 35 11.78 19.83 8.22
C HIS A 35 10.47 20.63 8.10
N LYS A 36 9.49 20.40 8.99
CA LYS A 36 8.20 21.12 8.99
C LYS A 36 8.00 21.86 10.30
N GLU A 37 7.57 23.11 10.21
CA GLU A 37 7.20 23.91 11.38
C GLU A 37 5.99 23.30 12.13
N GLY A 38 5.84 23.60 13.42
CA GLY A 38 4.69 23.24 14.22
C GLY A 38 4.74 21.84 14.84
N ASN A 39 5.93 21.28 15.13
CA ASN A 39 6.12 19.99 15.82
C ASN A 39 5.30 18.84 15.22
N LYS A 40 5.10 18.84 13.90
CA LYS A 40 4.37 17.78 13.21
C LYS A 40 5.07 16.44 13.37
N VAL A 41 4.30 15.40 13.62
CA VAL A 41 4.82 14.03 13.78
C VAL A 41 4.32 13.10 12.67
N ARG A 42 5.08 12.04 12.44
CA ARG A 42 4.66 10.92 11.59
C ARG A 42 4.32 9.75 12.52
N PRO A 43 3.07 9.31 12.58
CA PRO A 43 2.70 8.10 13.32
C PRO A 43 3.26 6.88 12.58
N VAL A 44 3.98 6.01 13.27
CA VAL A 44 4.57 4.79 12.69
C VAL A 44 4.12 3.59 13.50
N VAL A 45 3.76 2.51 12.81
CA VAL A 45 3.39 1.22 13.41
C VAL A 45 4.42 0.18 12.99
N ALA A 46 5.28 -0.22 13.92
CA ALA A 46 6.31 -1.21 13.63
C ALA A 46 5.70 -2.61 13.45
N ASN A 47 5.80 -3.16 12.25
CA ASN A 47 5.26 -4.47 11.90
C ASN A 47 6.34 -5.59 12.00
N VAL A 48 7.27 -5.49 12.95
CA VAL A 48 8.34 -6.47 13.14
C VAL A 48 7.87 -7.55 14.12
N ASN A 49 8.07 -8.81 13.74
CA ASN A 49 7.71 -9.99 14.54
C ASN A 49 6.22 -10.03 14.97
N THR A 50 5.34 -9.42 14.17
CA THR A 50 3.89 -9.43 14.38
C THR A 50 3.26 -10.67 13.75
N PRO A 51 1.99 -10.99 14.07
CA PRO A 51 1.30 -12.15 13.47
C PRO A 51 1.26 -12.14 11.94
N ILE A 52 1.35 -10.95 11.32
CA ILE A 52 1.24 -10.76 9.87
C ILE A 52 2.56 -10.43 9.18
N SER A 53 3.67 -10.24 9.91
CA SER A 53 4.94 -9.79 9.31
C SER A 53 5.42 -10.71 8.19
N LYS A 54 5.44 -12.04 8.39
CA LYS A 54 5.81 -13.01 7.36
C LYS A 54 4.82 -13.08 6.18
N ILE A 55 3.55 -12.81 6.42
CA ILE A 55 2.54 -12.71 5.36
C ILE A 55 2.83 -11.47 4.50
N CYS A 56 3.12 -10.33 5.12
CA CYS A 56 3.51 -9.11 4.41
C CYS A 56 4.77 -9.33 3.56
N ASP A 57 5.79 -9.97 4.11
CA ASP A 57 7.03 -10.30 3.38
C ASP A 57 6.75 -11.21 2.17
N TYR A 58 5.88 -12.20 2.33
CA TYR A 58 5.46 -13.09 1.26
C TYR A 58 4.73 -12.31 0.15
N LEU A 59 3.76 -11.47 0.52
CA LEU A 59 3.02 -10.63 -0.41
C LEU A 59 3.95 -9.68 -1.17
N VAL A 60 4.84 -8.97 -0.49
CA VAL A 60 5.81 -8.06 -1.14
C VAL A 60 6.71 -8.80 -2.13
N LYS A 61 7.17 -10.02 -1.81
CA LYS A 61 7.96 -10.85 -2.74
C LYS A 61 7.15 -11.19 -3.99
N LYS A 62 5.90 -11.57 -3.85
CA LYS A 62 5.00 -11.89 -4.97
C LYS A 62 4.73 -10.63 -5.82
N PHE A 63 4.43 -9.50 -5.20
CA PHE A 63 4.14 -8.25 -5.93
C PHE A 63 5.31 -7.75 -6.78
N ARG A 64 6.56 -8.05 -6.40
CA ARG A 64 7.73 -7.71 -7.22
C ARG A 64 7.77 -8.44 -8.57
N THR A 65 7.05 -9.54 -8.71
CA THR A 65 6.97 -10.33 -9.94
C THR A 65 5.76 -9.96 -10.81
N LEU A 66 4.83 -9.15 -10.29
CA LEU A 66 3.64 -8.72 -10.97
C LEU A 66 3.86 -7.42 -11.75
N LYS A 67 2.98 -7.15 -12.72
CA LYS A 67 2.98 -5.86 -13.43
C LYS A 67 2.64 -4.75 -12.43
N ARG A 68 3.37 -3.64 -12.49
CA ARG A 68 3.09 -2.50 -11.62
C ARG A 68 1.68 -1.96 -11.84
N PRO A 69 1.02 -1.47 -10.78
CA PRO A 69 -0.37 -1.05 -10.88
C PRO A 69 -0.62 0.09 -11.85
N TYR A 70 0.34 0.98 -12.10
CA TYR A 70 0.13 2.12 -12.98
C TYR A 70 1.37 2.75 -13.59
N SER A 71 1.15 3.38 -14.78
CA SER A 71 2.17 3.91 -15.68
C SER A 71 2.40 5.43 -15.59
N MET A 72 1.67 6.18 -14.75
CA MET A 72 1.88 7.63 -14.63
C MET A 72 3.08 7.99 -13.75
N SER A 73 3.58 7.05 -12.97
CA SER A 73 4.79 7.27 -12.18
C SER A 73 6.01 7.46 -13.07
N VAL A 74 6.75 8.54 -12.85
CA VAL A 74 8.04 8.76 -13.49
C VAL A 74 9.11 7.93 -12.81
N LYS A 75 10.09 7.48 -13.58
CA LYS A 75 11.16 6.61 -13.09
C LYS A 75 12.07 7.31 -12.07
N ASN A 76 12.32 8.58 -12.29
CA ASN A 76 13.13 9.45 -11.44
C ASN A 76 12.94 10.92 -11.84
N SER A 77 13.52 11.84 -11.03
CA SER A 77 13.45 13.28 -11.27
C SER A 77 14.11 13.74 -12.58
N PHE A 78 15.11 13.03 -13.09
CA PHE A 78 15.75 13.36 -14.37
C PHE A 78 14.79 13.14 -15.53
N GLU A 79 14.05 12.03 -15.54
CA GLU A 79 13.02 11.78 -16.55
C GLU A 79 11.93 12.87 -16.53
N THR A 80 11.52 13.30 -15.34
CA THR A 80 10.56 14.41 -15.21
C THR A 80 11.12 15.69 -15.78
N ALA A 81 12.38 16.03 -15.47
CA ALA A 81 13.02 17.24 -16.00
C ALA A 81 13.15 17.20 -17.55
N GLU A 82 13.53 16.05 -18.11
CA GLU A 82 13.61 15.86 -19.55
C GLU A 82 12.25 15.99 -20.26
N ARG A 83 11.18 15.49 -19.64
CA ARG A 83 9.82 15.66 -20.17
C ARG A 83 9.38 17.11 -20.12
N LEU A 84 9.53 17.77 -18.97
CA LEU A 84 9.18 19.17 -18.81
C LEU A 84 9.98 20.10 -19.73
N ALA A 85 11.25 19.81 -19.98
CA ALA A 85 12.08 20.61 -20.88
C ALA A 85 11.63 20.56 -22.35
N LYS A 86 10.82 19.59 -22.74
CA LYS A 86 10.25 19.47 -24.10
C LYS A 86 8.91 20.17 -24.26
N GLU A 87 8.25 20.51 -23.15
CA GLU A 87 6.97 21.20 -23.18
C GLU A 87 7.18 22.71 -23.39
N THR A 88 6.34 23.31 -24.22
CA THR A 88 6.29 24.75 -24.42
C THR A 88 4.97 25.26 -23.93
N LEU A 89 5.01 26.12 -22.93
CA LEU A 89 3.81 26.73 -22.35
C LEU A 89 3.42 27.99 -23.15
N THR A 90 2.14 28.19 -23.35
CA THR A 90 1.57 29.43 -23.82
C THR A 90 1.45 30.46 -22.68
N ASN A 91 1.14 31.70 -22.99
CA ASN A 91 0.96 32.74 -21.96
C ASN A 91 -0.27 32.49 -21.04
N GLU A 92 -1.17 31.59 -21.43
CA GLU A 92 -2.39 31.24 -20.69
C GLU A 92 -2.26 29.95 -19.89
N GLU A 93 -1.17 29.19 -20.08
CA GLU A 93 -0.92 27.93 -19.39
C GLU A 93 0.00 28.13 -18.19
N VAL A 94 -0.28 27.39 -17.14
CA VAL A 94 0.52 27.38 -15.90
C VAL A 94 0.85 25.97 -15.47
N VAL A 95 2.04 25.76 -14.94
CA VAL A 95 2.40 24.49 -14.31
C VAL A 95 1.89 24.48 -12.88
N VAL A 96 1.15 23.43 -12.53
CA VAL A 96 0.65 23.22 -11.17
C VAL A 96 1.22 21.93 -10.58
N SER A 97 1.40 21.90 -9.27
CA SER A 97 1.87 20.74 -8.52
C SER A 97 0.91 20.45 -7.38
N PHE A 98 0.57 19.18 -7.20
CA PHE A 98 -0.29 18.72 -6.10
C PHE A 98 0.48 17.71 -5.25
N ASP A 99 0.29 17.79 -3.94
CA ASP A 99 0.83 16.82 -2.97
C ASP A 99 -0.31 16.27 -2.12
N VAL A 100 -0.25 14.98 -1.78
CA VAL A 100 -1.27 14.34 -0.95
C VAL A 100 -0.89 14.51 0.52
N GLU A 101 -1.70 15.24 1.26
CA GLU A 101 -1.52 15.36 2.71
C GLU A 101 -1.91 14.05 3.41
N ALA A 102 -0.98 13.51 4.21
CA ALA A 102 -1.20 12.31 5.03
C ALA A 102 -1.73 11.10 4.23
N LEU A 103 -1.13 10.76 3.07
CA LEU A 103 -1.58 9.72 2.15
C LEU A 103 -2.03 8.43 2.85
N TYR A 104 -1.14 7.74 3.60
CA TYR A 104 -1.47 6.45 4.20
C TYR A 104 -2.66 6.49 5.18
N PRO A 105 -2.76 7.45 6.12
CA PRO A 105 -3.91 7.58 6.99
C PRO A 105 -5.22 7.91 6.27
N SER A 106 -5.14 8.49 5.05
CA SER A 106 -6.33 8.93 4.29
C SER A 106 -6.85 7.89 3.31
N VAL A 107 -6.11 6.79 3.04
CA VAL A 107 -6.57 5.73 2.13
C VAL A 107 -7.71 4.93 2.75
N PRO A 108 -8.91 4.89 2.13
CA PRO A 108 -10.01 4.06 2.59
C PRO A 108 -9.67 2.58 2.39
N VAL A 109 -9.57 1.82 3.47
CA VAL A 109 -9.02 0.45 3.44
C VAL A 109 -9.88 -0.51 2.62
N GLU A 110 -11.20 -0.39 2.70
CA GLU A 110 -12.10 -1.28 1.95
C GLU A 110 -12.05 -0.97 0.45
N GLU A 111 -12.00 0.30 0.06
CA GLU A 111 -11.84 0.69 -1.34
C GLU A 111 -10.47 0.22 -1.89
N ALA A 112 -9.41 0.45 -1.13
CA ALA A 112 -8.08 -0.02 -1.51
C ALA A 112 -8.02 -1.56 -1.65
N TYR A 113 -8.75 -2.30 -0.83
CA TYR A 113 -8.85 -3.75 -0.95
C TYR A 113 -9.60 -4.18 -2.21
N VAL A 114 -10.69 -3.51 -2.57
CA VAL A 114 -11.44 -3.77 -3.82
C VAL A 114 -10.54 -3.54 -5.02
N LEU A 115 -9.91 -2.36 -5.09
CA LEU A 115 -8.97 -2.00 -6.17
C LEU A 115 -7.77 -2.97 -6.24
N PHE A 116 -7.29 -3.44 -5.10
CA PHE A 116 -6.25 -4.46 -5.06
C PHE A 116 -6.74 -5.78 -5.67
N SER A 117 -7.98 -6.20 -5.39
CA SER A 117 -8.53 -7.43 -5.96
C SER A 117 -8.68 -7.31 -7.47
N GLU A 118 -9.20 -6.19 -7.97
CA GLU A 118 -9.31 -5.89 -9.41
C GLU A 118 -7.93 -5.89 -10.08
N TRP A 119 -6.93 -5.25 -9.45
CA TRP A 119 -5.56 -5.27 -9.96
C TRP A 119 -4.94 -6.67 -10.01
N ILE A 120 -5.24 -7.54 -9.05
CA ILE A 120 -4.79 -8.94 -9.04
C ILE A 120 -5.46 -9.73 -10.18
N ASP A 121 -6.74 -9.49 -10.46
CA ASP A 121 -7.46 -10.17 -11.54
C ASP A 121 -6.92 -9.81 -12.94
N GLU A 122 -6.25 -8.66 -13.09
CA GLU A 122 -5.57 -8.23 -14.32
C GLU A 122 -4.18 -8.87 -14.50
N GLN A 123 -3.66 -9.60 -13.50
CA GLN A 123 -2.33 -10.20 -13.58
C GLN A 123 -2.34 -11.55 -14.30
N ASP A 124 -1.26 -11.84 -15.00
CA ASP A 124 -1.03 -13.13 -15.66
C ASP A 124 -0.52 -14.17 -14.65
N ILE A 125 -1.41 -14.59 -13.76
CA ILE A 125 -1.16 -15.61 -12.71
C ILE A 125 -2.32 -16.61 -12.64
N SER A 126 -2.10 -17.75 -11.99
CA SER A 126 -3.17 -18.74 -11.82
C SER A 126 -4.30 -18.22 -10.91
N ASP A 127 -5.53 -18.66 -11.15
CA ASP A 127 -6.68 -18.33 -10.29
C ASP A 127 -6.45 -18.72 -8.82
N VAL A 128 -5.70 -19.79 -8.59
CA VAL A 128 -5.33 -20.26 -7.25
C VAL A 128 -4.42 -19.25 -6.57
N ASP A 129 -3.38 -18.76 -7.28
CA ASP A 129 -2.48 -17.72 -6.76
C ASP A 129 -3.23 -16.40 -6.54
N ALA A 130 -4.06 -15.97 -7.50
CA ALA A 130 -4.87 -14.76 -7.38
C ALA A 130 -5.74 -14.81 -6.12
N LYS A 131 -6.50 -15.89 -5.95
CA LYS A 131 -7.34 -16.12 -4.77
C LYS A 131 -6.53 -16.12 -3.47
N LEU A 132 -5.36 -16.74 -3.47
CA LEU A 132 -4.47 -16.78 -2.31
C LEU A 132 -4.00 -15.36 -1.94
N LEU A 133 -3.51 -14.57 -2.90
CA LEU A 133 -3.00 -13.21 -2.67
C LEU A 133 -4.08 -12.29 -2.11
N VAL A 134 -5.28 -12.32 -2.69
CA VAL A 134 -6.43 -11.53 -2.23
C VAL A 134 -6.83 -11.92 -0.80
N ARG A 135 -6.85 -13.22 -0.49
CA ARG A 135 -7.19 -13.72 0.86
C ARG A 135 -6.12 -13.37 1.90
N LEU A 136 -4.85 -13.44 1.55
CA LEU A 136 -3.74 -13.04 2.44
C LEU A 136 -3.75 -11.53 2.69
N MET A 137 -4.03 -10.71 1.66
CA MET A 137 -4.17 -9.27 1.83
C MET A 137 -5.30 -8.93 2.80
N ARG A 138 -6.45 -9.61 2.71
CA ARG A 138 -7.54 -9.40 3.68
C ARG A 138 -7.11 -9.69 5.11
N ILE A 139 -6.37 -10.79 5.34
CA ILE A 139 -5.84 -11.12 6.67
C ILE A 139 -4.94 -9.98 7.18
N VAL A 140 -4.12 -9.41 6.32
CA VAL A 140 -3.23 -8.28 6.70
C VAL A 140 -4.04 -7.04 7.06
N LEU A 141 -5.05 -6.69 6.27
CA LEU A 141 -5.87 -5.49 6.47
C LEU A 141 -6.81 -5.59 7.68
N ASP A 142 -7.21 -6.80 8.07
CA ASP A 142 -8.01 -7.03 9.27
C ASP A 142 -7.20 -6.88 10.57
N GLN A 143 -5.87 -6.98 10.49
CA GLN A 143 -4.95 -6.80 11.62
C GLN A 143 -4.69 -5.31 11.88
N ARG A 144 -5.61 -4.67 12.60
CA ARG A 144 -5.61 -3.23 12.88
C ARG A 144 -5.29 -2.90 14.35
N TRP A 145 -4.84 -3.90 15.10
CA TRP A 145 -4.49 -3.76 16.50
C TRP A 145 -3.02 -3.38 16.67
N LEU A 146 -2.75 -2.48 17.61
CA LEU A 146 -1.41 -2.00 17.93
C LEU A 146 -1.27 -1.82 19.45
N ASP A 147 -0.04 -1.86 19.92
CA ASP A 147 0.34 -1.51 21.28
C ASP A 147 0.92 -0.09 21.33
N TYR A 148 0.45 0.69 22.29
CA TYR A 148 1.03 1.97 22.67
C TYR A 148 1.02 2.09 24.18
N ASP A 149 2.21 2.21 24.77
CA ASP A 149 2.42 2.32 26.20
C ASP A 149 1.71 1.22 27.02
N GLY A 150 1.84 -0.04 26.56
CA GLY A 150 1.21 -1.21 27.20
C GLY A 150 -0.30 -1.29 27.08
N LYS A 151 -0.92 -0.42 26.26
CA LYS A 151 -2.35 -0.44 25.99
C LYS A 151 -2.63 -0.81 24.55
N VAL A 152 -3.67 -1.61 24.36
CA VAL A 152 -4.08 -2.07 23.03
C VAL A 152 -5.05 -1.10 22.39
N TYR A 153 -4.75 -0.65 21.20
CA TYR A 153 -5.57 0.24 20.39
C TYR A 153 -5.94 -0.43 19.07
N ARG A 154 -6.98 0.06 18.43
CA ARG A 154 -7.37 -0.34 17.08
C ARG A 154 -7.41 0.88 16.18
N GLN A 155 -6.65 0.87 15.09
CA GLN A 155 -6.76 1.89 14.04
C GLN A 155 -8.11 1.75 13.34
N LYS A 156 -8.87 2.84 13.26
CA LYS A 156 -10.20 2.83 12.62
C LYS A 156 -10.08 2.95 11.10
N GLU A 157 -9.25 3.85 10.63
CA GLU A 157 -9.15 4.25 9.21
C GLU A 157 -7.70 4.26 8.73
N GLY A 158 -7.52 4.22 7.42
CA GLY A 158 -6.23 4.34 6.78
C GLY A 158 -5.33 3.10 6.87
N LEU A 159 -4.20 3.18 6.18
CA LEU A 159 -3.14 2.17 6.16
C LEU A 159 -2.09 2.46 7.23
N PHE A 160 -1.49 1.42 7.80
CA PHE A 160 -0.36 1.58 8.71
C PHE A 160 0.88 2.11 7.99
N ILE A 161 1.46 3.19 8.49
CA ILE A 161 2.82 3.61 8.12
C ILE A 161 3.80 2.67 8.84
N GLY A 162 4.57 1.92 8.07
CA GLY A 162 5.50 0.88 8.58
C GLY A 162 5.08 -0.55 8.26
N ASN A 163 3.88 -0.77 7.69
CA ASN A 163 3.53 -2.05 7.12
C ASN A 163 4.08 -2.16 5.68
N ALA A 164 4.73 -3.28 5.36
CA ALA A 164 5.42 -3.49 4.09
C ALA A 164 4.48 -3.51 2.86
N VAL A 165 3.18 -3.81 3.03
CA VAL A 165 2.20 -3.80 1.92
C VAL A 165 1.51 -2.45 1.73
N SER A 166 1.59 -1.53 2.70
CA SER A 166 0.93 -0.22 2.62
C SER A 166 1.37 0.60 1.40
N PRO A 167 2.65 0.62 0.98
CA PRO A 167 3.06 1.34 -0.21
C PRO A 167 2.36 0.87 -1.48
N ILE A 168 2.22 -0.46 -1.69
CA ILE A 168 1.58 -0.98 -2.90
C ILE A 168 0.08 -0.66 -2.93
N LEU A 169 -0.61 -0.75 -1.78
CA LEU A 169 -2.01 -0.37 -1.70
C LEU A 169 -2.23 1.12 -1.95
N ALA A 170 -1.34 1.97 -1.45
CA ALA A 170 -1.38 3.40 -1.71
C ALA A 170 -1.10 3.71 -3.21
N GLU A 171 -0.17 2.98 -3.85
CA GLU A 171 0.13 3.10 -5.27
C GLU A 171 -1.08 2.71 -6.14
N ILE A 172 -1.73 1.60 -5.82
CA ILE A 172 -2.96 1.14 -6.50
C ILE A 172 -4.08 2.18 -6.35
N PHE A 173 -4.29 2.66 -5.13
CA PHE A 173 -5.32 3.66 -4.83
C PHE A 173 -5.06 4.97 -5.58
N MET A 174 -3.84 5.49 -5.54
CA MET A 174 -3.45 6.71 -6.27
C MET A 174 -3.58 6.53 -7.77
N GLY A 175 -3.14 5.40 -8.31
CA GLY A 175 -3.28 5.10 -9.73
C GLY A 175 -4.73 5.09 -10.22
N ASN A 176 -5.67 4.62 -9.41
CA ASN A 176 -7.10 4.72 -9.71
C ASN A 176 -7.59 6.19 -9.74
N ILE A 177 -7.12 7.04 -8.81
CA ILE A 177 -7.43 8.48 -8.84
C ILE A 177 -6.84 9.14 -10.09
N GLU A 178 -5.57 8.89 -10.38
CA GLU A 178 -4.86 9.44 -11.53
C GLU A 178 -5.52 9.02 -12.86
N SER A 179 -5.98 7.78 -12.98
CA SER A 179 -6.69 7.30 -14.16
C SER A 179 -8.03 8.03 -14.37
N LYS A 180 -8.77 8.27 -13.30
CA LYS A 180 -10.04 9.05 -13.34
C LYS A 180 -9.78 10.51 -13.71
N ILE A 181 -8.73 11.11 -13.20
CA ILE A 181 -8.32 12.46 -13.55
C ILE A 181 -7.96 12.52 -15.05
N LYS A 182 -7.17 11.59 -15.55
CA LYS A 182 -6.74 11.55 -16.96
C LYS A 182 -7.90 11.44 -17.96
N THR A 183 -8.98 10.77 -17.57
CA THR A 183 -10.18 10.61 -18.40
C THR A 183 -11.19 11.75 -18.25
N SER A 184 -10.94 12.71 -17.37
CA SER A 184 -11.82 13.85 -17.16
C SER A 184 -11.56 14.96 -18.18
N ASP A 185 -12.63 15.57 -18.74
CA ASP A 185 -12.56 16.60 -19.79
C ASP A 185 -11.94 17.94 -19.35
N TRP A 186 -11.62 18.10 -18.06
CA TRP A 186 -11.10 19.35 -17.50
C TRP A 186 -9.63 19.32 -17.09
N LEU A 187 -8.90 18.26 -17.47
CA LEU A 187 -7.45 18.29 -17.40
C LEU A 187 -6.89 19.14 -18.53
N PRO A 188 -6.12 20.18 -18.22
CA PRO A 188 -5.23 20.80 -19.22
C PRO A 188 -4.31 19.71 -19.79
N ARG A 189 -3.99 19.82 -21.06
CA ARG A 189 -3.10 18.90 -21.79
C ARG A 189 -1.75 18.76 -21.10
#